data_227dc6010bb122532d686388401a1a2e
#
_entry.id   227dc6010bb122532d686388401a1a2e
#
_cell.length_a   1.000
_cell.length_b   1.000
_cell.length_c   1.000
_cell.angle_alpha   90.00
_cell.angle_beta   90.00
_cell.angle_gamma   90.00
#
_symmetry.space_group_name_H-M   'P 1'
#
loop_
_entity.id
_entity.type
_entity.pdbx_description
1 polymer ?
#
loop_
_entity_poly.entity_id
_entity_poly.type
_entity_poly.pdbx_seq_one_letter_code
_entity_poly.pdbx_strand_id
1 'polypeptide(L)'
;GRMGHTLVEKISARSDCRIVAGVDQKAGQIGDIPVYASLEDLPEAKGIVIDFTSPAGTVHAAQFCAAHGMPCVLCSTGLSKEDEAVVEQASEKVPVFRSANMSVGINVLIELARRATKLFDGEFDIEIVEKHHHNKLDAPSGTALMIANAINEEAGGKYEYVYDRHVVRQKRGAQELGISSVRGGGIVGDHDVLFCGPEEVVTISHVAQSRGGFADGAVQAALFLDGCEPGYYTMTDMLKGKMQCL
;
A
#
# COMPACT_ATOMS: atom_id res chain seq x y z
N GLY A 1 4.07 -11.82 13.89
CA GLY A 1 3.49 -10.50 14.16
C GLY A 1 2.01 -10.41 13.76
N ARG A 2 1.35 -9.26 14.02
CA ARG A 2 -0.10 -9.08 13.75
C ARG A 2 -0.50 -9.36 12.29
N MET A 3 0.25 -8.85 11.33
CA MET A 3 -0.03 -9.10 9.91
C MET A 3 0.20 -10.55 9.50
N GLY A 4 1.21 -11.22 10.08
CA GLY A 4 1.43 -12.65 9.86
C GLY A 4 0.22 -13.50 10.28
N HIS A 5 -0.37 -13.25 11.45
CA HIS A 5 -1.59 -13.94 11.88
C HIS A 5 -2.78 -13.67 10.95
N THR A 6 -2.94 -12.41 10.50
CA THR A 6 -3.99 -12.07 9.52
C THR A 6 -3.78 -12.79 8.18
N LEU A 7 -2.53 -12.90 7.70
CA LEU A 7 -2.20 -13.68 6.50
C LEU A 7 -2.53 -15.16 6.67
N VAL A 8 -2.20 -15.74 7.83
CA VAL A 8 -2.54 -17.15 8.14
C VAL A 8 -4.05 -17.35 8.04
N GLU A 9 -4.85 -16.50 8.69
CA GLU A 9 -6.30 -16.57 8.65
C GLU A 9 -6.83 -16.48 7.21
N LYS A 10 -6.35 -15.49 6.44
CA LYS A 10 -6.82 -15.24 5.07
C LYS A 10 -6.44 -16.35 4.10
N ILE A 11 -5.21 -16.85 4.15
CA ILE A 11 -4.73 -17.91 3.27
C ILE A 11 -5.37 -19.26 3.63
N SER A 12 -5.56 -19.56 4.93
CA SER A 12 -6.21 -20.81 5.36
C SER A 12 -7.66 -20.93 4.91
N ALA A 13 -8.33 -19.82 4.60
CA ALA A 13 -9.69 -19.81 4.06
C ALA A 13 -9.73 -19.98 2.52
N ARG A 14 -8.58 -20.16 1.85
CA ARG A 14 -8.46 -20.25 0.38
C ARG A 14 -8.09 -21.65 -0.06
N SER A 15 -8.46 -22.00 -1.30
CA SER A 15 -8.12 -23.27 -1.94
C SER A 15 -7.06 -23.15 -3.05
N ASP A 16 -6.73 -21.91 -3.47
CA ASP A 16 -5.81 -21.61 -4.57
C ASP A 16 -4.38 -21.34 -4.13
N CYS A 17 -4.14 -21.25 -2.82
CA CYS A 17 -2.79 -21.09 -2.25
C CYS A 17 -2.73 -21.71 -0.85
N ARG A 18 -1.51 -21.92 -0.35
CA ARG A 18 -1.26 -22.43 1.00
C ARG A 18 0.00 -21.81 1.58
N ILE A 19 0.07 -21.73 2.91
CA ILE A 19 1.28 -21.34 3.63
C ILE A 19 2.18 -22.57 3.78
N VAL A 20 3.44 -22.44 3.41
CA VAL A 20 4.45 -23.50 3.58
C VAL A 20 5.28 -23.29 4.85
N ALA A 21 5.54 -22.04 5.24
CA ALA A 21 6.26 -21.67 6.45
C ALA A 21 5.96 -20.21 6.85
N GLY A 22 6.21 -19.88 8.10
CA GLY A 22 6.34 -18.52 8.61
C GLY A 22 7.78 -18.23 9.00
N VAL A 23 8.13 -16.93 9.03
CA VAL A 23 9.40 -16.45 9.59
C VAL A 23 9.09 -15.32 10.57
N ASP A 24 9.61 -15.41 11.79
CA ASP A 24 9.48 -14.37 12.82
C ASP A 24 10.72 -14.41 13.72
N GLN A 25 10.99 -13.39 14.51
CA GLN A 25 12.15 -13.32 15.43
C GLN A 25 12.25 -14.52 16.39
N LYS A 26 11.14 -15.21 16.63
CA LYS A 26 11.09 -16.43 17.45
C LYS A 26 10.55 -17.58 16.62
N ALA A 27 11.35 -18.64 16.51
CA ALA A 27 10.91 -19.90 15.94
C ALA A 27 9.76 -20.50 16.77
N GLY A 28 8.88 -21.25 16.12
CA GLY A 28 7.72 -21.86 16.78
C GLY A 28 6.77 -22.50 15.77
N GLN A 29 5.47 -22.40 16.05
CA GLN A 29 4.43 -22.97 15.21
C GLN A 29 3.13 -22.17 15.34
N ILE A 30 2.37 -22.05 14.25
CA ILE A 30 1.02 -21.46 14.23
C ILE A 30 0.08 -22.51 13.60
N GLY A 31 -0.70 -23.23 14.42
CA GLY A 31 -1.40 -24.43 13.97
C GLY A 31 -0.39 -25.45 13.46
N ASP A 32 -0.56 -25.93 12.22
CA ASP A 32 0.36 -26.88 11.57
C ASP A 32 1.48 -26.18 10.77
N ILE A 33 1.57 -24.85 10.80
CA ILE A 33 2.54 -24.07 10.05
C ILE A 33 3.81 -23.91 10.87
N PRO A 34 4.98 -24.40 10.41
CA PRO A 34 6.25 -24.18 11.09
C PRO A 34 6.66 -22.71 10.97
N VAL A 35 7.24 -22.14 12.02
CA VAL A 35 7.78 -20.79 12.05
C VAL A 35 9.28 -20.87 12.36
N TYR A 36 10.10 -20.34 11.47
CA TYR A 36 11.56 -20.30 11.56
C TYR A 36 12.04 -18.96 12.08
N ALA A 37 13.25 -18.89 12.63
CA ALA A 37 13.81 -17.67 13.18
C ALA A 37 14.39 -16.75 12.09
N SER A 38 14.77 -17.33 10.94
CA SER A 38 15.27 -16.59 9.78
C SER A 38 14.86 -17.26 8.46
N LEU A 39 15.04 -16.55 7.34
CA LEU A 39 14.81 -17.13 6.00
C LEU A 39 15.83 -18.23 5.69
N GLU A 40 17.05 -18.13 6.20
CA GLU A 40 18.14 -19.10 6.05
C GLU A 40 17.86 -20.44 6.73
N ASP A 41 16.99 -20.45 7.73
CA ASP A 41 16.59 -21.67 8.44
C ASP A 41 15.53 -22.49 7.69
N LEU A 42 14.98 -21.96 6.58
CA LEU A 42 14.00 -22.69 5.78
C LEU A 42 14.62 -23.96 5.19
N PRO A 43 13.96 -25.13 5.34
CA PRO A 43 14.48 -26.40 4.82
C PRO A 43 14.53 -26.42 3.29
N GLU A 44 13.73 -25.62 2.63
CA GLU A 44 13.69 -25.48 1.18
C GLU A 44 13.25 -24.03 0.84
N ALA A 45 14.08 -23.33 0.06
CA ALA A 45 13.75 -22.01 -0.48
C ALA A 45 12.80 -22.14 -1.68
N LYS A 46 11.49 -22.08 -1.41
CA LYS A 46 10.44 -22.33 -2.41
C LYS A 46 9.16 -21.58 -2.09
N GLY A 47 8.46 -21.16 -3.15
CA GLY A 47 7.22 -20.38 -3.05
C GLY A 47 7.46 -18.89 -3.18
N ILE A 48 6.52 -18.08 -2.69
CA ILE A 48 6.55 -16.62 -2.78
C ILE A 48 6.63 -16.06 -1.36
N VAL A 49 7.61 -15.20 -1.10
CA VAL A 49 7.75 -14.53 0.20
C VAL A 49 6.80 -13.34 0.27
N ILE A 50 6.02 -13.21 1.36
CA ILE A 50 5.22 -12.01 1.67
C ILE A 50 5.80 -11.38 2.93
N ASP A 51 6.36 -10.18 2.80
CA ASP A 51 7.01 -9.45 3.88
C ASP A 51 6.19 -8.25 4.40
N PHE A 52 5.93 -8.24 5.72
CA PHE A 52 5.35 -7.14 6.47
C PHE A 52 6.19 -6.77 7.70
N THR A 53 7.49 -6.89 7.62
CA THR A 53 8.37 -6.75 8.80
C THR A 53 8.78 -5.30 9.06
N SER A 54 9.93 -4.89 8.56
CA SER A 54 10.56 -3.58 8.75
C SER A 54 11.44 -3.27 7.54
N PRO A 55 11.93 -2.03 7.36
CA PRO A 55 12.87 -1.71 6.29
C PRO A 55 14.05 -2.68 6.20
N ALA A 56 14.73 -2.94 7.31
CA ALA A 56 15.85 -3.89 7.36
C ALA A 56 15.43 -5.33 7.01
N GLY A 57 14.25 -5.77 7.48
CA GLY A 57 13.71 -7.08 7.14
C GLY A 57 13.34 -7.19 5.66
N THR A 58 12.81 -6.13 5.07
CA THR A 58 12.48 -6.06 3.63
C THR A 58 13.74 -6.14 2.78
N VAL A 59 14.80 -5.41 3.13
CA VAL A 59 16.10 -5.47 2.43
C VAL A 59 16.66 -6.90 2.50
N HIS A 60 16.64 -7.51 3.68
CA HIS A 60 17.09 -8.89 3.86
C HIS A 60 16.24 -9.88 3.02
N ALA A 61 14.91 -9.75 3.05
CA ALA A 61 14.03 -10.60 2.26
C ALA A 61 14.27 -10.44 0.74
N ALA A 62 14.47 -9.22 0.24
CA ALA A 62 14.79 -8.95 -1.15
C ALA A 62 16.10 -9.63 -1.57
N GLN A 63 17.15 -9.49 -0.76
CA GLN A 63 18.45 -10.11 -1.01
C GLN A 63 18.38 -11.64 -0.98
N PHE A 64 17.71 -12.21 0.02
CA PHE A 64 17.50 -13.65 0.12
C PHE A 64 16.73 -14.19 -1.10
N CYS A 65 15.63 -13.56 -1.47
CA CYS A 65 14.82 -13.95 -2.61
C CYS A 65 15.61 -13.90 -3.93
N ALA A 66 16.36 -12.83 -4.15
CA ALA A 66 17.24 -12.68 -5.33
C ALA A 66 18.34 -13.74 -5.40
N ALA A 67 18.86 -14.19 -4.25
CA ALA A 67 19.89 -15.23 -4.18
C ALA A 67 19.32 -16.64 -4.44
N HIS A 68 18.04 -16.87 -4.14
CA HIS A 68 17.41 -18.18 -4.21
C HIS A 68 16.39 -18.32 -5.36
N GLY A 69 16.24 -17.32 -6.21
CA GLY A 69 15.30 -17.36 -7.34
C GLY A 69 13.81 -17.32 -6.91
N MET A 70 13.50 -16.72 -5.76
CA MET A 70 12.14 -16.69 -5.20
C MET A 70 11.45 -15.35 -5.48
N PRO A 71 10.22 -15.34 -5.99
CA PRO A 71 9.43 -14.11 -6.04
C PRO A 71 9.11 -13.58 -4.63
N CYS A 72 8.94 -12.26 -4.50
CA CYS A 72 8.58 -11.66 -3.21
C CYS A 72 7.63 -10.47 -3.32
N VAL A 73 6.75 -10.34 -2.31
CA VAL A 73 5.82 -9.22 -2.09
C VAL A 73 6.28 -8.46 -0.87
N LEU A 74 6.80 -7.25 -1.06
CA LEU A 74 7.43 -6.42 -0.05
C LEU A 74 6.51 -5.27 0.34
N CYS A 75 5.98 -5.32 1.58
CA CYS A 75 4.88 -4.47 2.04
C CYS A 75 5.29 -3.47 3.15
N SER A 76 6.55 -3.49 3.61
CA SER A 76 6.99 -2.59 4.67
C SER A 76 7.01 -1.13 4.22
N THR A 77 6.72 -0.23 5.14
CA THR A 77 6.78 1.22 4.93
C THR A 77 8.09 1.79 5.45
N GLY A 78 8.46 3.00 5.00
CA GLY A 78 9.60 3.74 5.55
C GLY A 78 10.96 3.29 5.06
N LEU A 79 11.05 2.64 3.90
CA LEU A 79 12.32 2.36 3.24
C LEU A 79 13.02 3.66 2.86
N SER A 80 14.35 3.71 3.04
CA SER A 80 15.21 4.77 2.53
C SER A 80 15.40 4.61 1.01
N LYS A 81 16.01 5.60 0.37
CA LYS A 81 16.39 5.49 -1.06
C LYS A 81 17.37 4.35 -1.31
N GLU A 82 18.28 4.14 -0.36
CA GLU A 82 19.28 3.08 -0.38
C GLU A 82 18.59 1.71 -0.26
N ASP A 83 17.59 1.57 0.61
CA ASP A 83 16.80 0.34 0.76
C ASP A 83 16.00 0.02 -0.52
N GLU A 84 15.35 1.04 -1.12
CA GLU A 84 14.60 0.87 -2.38
C GLU A 84 15.56 0.47 -3.53
N ALA A 85 16.78 0.99 -3.57
CA ALA A 85 17.77 0.57 -4.57
C ALA A 85 18.15 -0.93 -4.45
N VAL A 86 18.19 -1.48 -3.23
CA VAL A 86 18.41 -2.93 -3.02
C VAL A 86 17.21 -3.74 -3.53
N VAL A 87 15.99 -3.24 -3.31
CA VAL A 87 14.76 -3.87 -3.82
C VAL A 87 14.73 -3.86 -5.36
N GLU A 88 15.12 -2.74 -5.98
CA GLU A 88 15.25 -2.63 -7.44
C GLU A 88 16.29 -3.60 -8.00
N GLN A 89 17.46 -3.72 -7.37
CA GLN A 89 18.47 -4.71 -7.78
C GLN A 89 17.97 -6.15 -7.67
N ALA A 90 17.18 -6.47 -6.64
CA ALA A 90 16.58 -7.80 -6.51
C ALA A 90 15.60 -8.09 -7.65
N SER A 91 14.88 -7.10 -8.14
CA SER A 91 13.92 -7.23 -9.23
C SER A 91 14.56 -7.56 -10.59
N GLU A 92 15.85 -7.32 -10.76
CA GLU A 92 16.59 -7.74 -11.94
C GLU A 92 16.75 -9.28 -12.02
N LYS A 93 16.59 -9.97 -10.88
CA LYS A 93 16.81 -11.42 -10.77
C LYS A 93 15.55 -12.23 -10.54
N VAL A 94 14.57 -11.65 -9.85
CA VAL A 94 13.31 -12.31 -9.47
C VAL A 94 12.14 -11.34 -9.61
N PRO A 95 10.88 -11.84 -9.75
CA PRO A 95 9.71 -10.99 -9.65
C PRO A 95 9.59 -10.38 -8.25
N VAL A 96 9.59 -9.07 -8.15
CA VAL A 96 9.42 -8.32 -6.91
C VAL A 96 8.17 -7.46 -7.01
N PHE A 97 7.21 -7.68 -6.12
CA PHE A 97 6.07 -6.80 -5.96
C PHE A 97 6.30 -5.85 -4.80
N ARG A 98 6.27 -4.55 -5.06
CA ARG A 98 6.51 -3.53 -4.05
C ARG A 98 5.30 -2.61 -3.88
N SER A 99 4.79 -2.50 -2.66
CA SER A 99 3.78 -1.50 -2.31
C SER A 99 3.82 -1.14 -0.83
N ALA A 100 3.79 0.15 -0.53
CA ALA A 100 3.66 0.68 0.84
C ALA A 100 2.21 0.56 1.38
N ASN A 101 1.24 0.33 0.50
CA ASN A 101 -0.16 0.10 0.87
C ASN A 101 -0.78 -1.00 -0.01
N MET A 102 -1.03 -2.15 0.60
CA MET A 102 -1.58 -3.34 -0.07
C MET A 102 -3.10 -3.32 -0.25
N SER A 103 -3.81 -2.27 0.20
CA SER A 103 -5.26 -2.18 -0.01
C SER A 103 -5.59 -1.98 -1.49
N VAL A 104 -6.25 -2.96 -2.10
CA VAL A 104 -6.77 -2.85 -3.48
C VAL A 104 -7.72 -1.65 -3.58
N GLY A 105 -8.61 -1.44 -2.60
CA GLY A 105 -9.56 -0.34 -2.59
C GLY A 105 -8.88 1.03 -2.57
N ILE A 106 -7.81 1.22 -1.79
CA ILE A 106 -7.02 2.47 -1.80
C ILE A 106 -6.36 2.70 -3.16
N ASN A 107 -5.81 1.67 -3.78
CA ASN A 107 -5.17 1.83 -5.08
C ASN A 107 -6.18 2.11 -6.21
N VAL A 108 -7.38 1.53 -6.14
CA VAL A 108 -8.50 1.90 -7.03
C VAL A 108 -8.92 3.36 -6.78
N LEU A 109 -9.06 3.80 -5.53
CA LEU A 109 -9.36 5.19 -5.19
C LEU A 109 -8.31 6.14 -5.78
N ILE A 110 -7.02 5.83 -5.65
CA ILE A 110 -5.93 6.62 -6.22
C ILE A 110 -6.07 6.75 -7.73
N GLU A 111 -6.32 5.66 -8.44
CA GLU A 111 -6.47 5.70 -9.89
C GLU A 111 -7.69 6.52 -10.33
N LEU A 112 -8.82 6.37 -9.64
CA LEU A 112 -10.00 7.19 -9.89
C LEU A 112 -9.74 8.67 -9.61
N ALA A 113 -9.01 8.98 -8.53
CA ALA A 113 -8.63 10.35 -8.20
C ALA A 113 -7.70 10.97 -9.28
N ARG A 114 -6.70 10.21 -9.79
CA ARG A 114 -5.86 10.64 -10.93
C ARG A 114 -6.73 10.99 -12.16
N ARG A 115 -7.63 10.11 -12.53
CA ARG A 115 -8.53 10.32 -13.68
C ARG A 115 -9.44 11.54 -13.48
N ALA A 116 -10.04 11.68 -12.29
CA ALA A 116 -10.85 12.83 -11.94
C ALA A 116 -10.04 14.13 -12.01
N THR A 117 -8.82 14.15 -11.47
CA THR A 117 -7.90 15.29 -11.54
C THR A 117 -7.65 15.74 -12.98
N LYS A 118 -7.39 14.77 -13.87
CA LYS A 118 -7.19 15.07 -15.30
C LYS A 118 -8.45 15.56 -15.99
N LEU A 119 -9.61 14.99 -15.68
CA LEU A 119 -10.89 15.34 -16.31
C LEU A 119 -11.36 16.72 -15.89
N PHE A 120 -11.17 17.10 -14.61
CA PHE A 120 -11.56 18.42 -14.10
C PHE A 120 -10.55 19.54 -14.41
N ASP A 121 -9.34 19.18 -14.82
CA ASP A 121 -8.28 20.09 -15.31
C ASP A 121 -8.08 21.39 -14.48
N GLY A 122 -8.24 21.29 -13.18
CA GLY A 122 -8.07 22.42 -12.24
C GLY A 122 -9.30 23.30 -12.06
N GLU A 123 -10.45 22.97 -12.67
CA GLU A 123 -11.71 23.70 -12.47
C GLU A 123 -12.35 23.41 -11.09
N PHE A 124 -11.95 22.31 -10.45
CA PHE A 124 -12.45 21.87 -9.15
C PHE A 124 -11.37 22.00 -8.08
N ASP A 125 -11.76 22.50 -6.92
CA ASP A 125 -10.94 22.48 -5.73
C ASP A 125 -10.81 21.05 -5.20
N ILE A 126 -9.60 20.66 -4.75
CA ILE A 126 -9.36 19.30 -4.25
C ILE A 126 -9.06 19.31 -2.76
N GLU A 127 -9.84 18.53 -2.02
CA GLU A 127 -9.67 18.34 -0.58
C GLU A 127 -9.62 16.85 -0.24
N ILE A 128 -8.74 16.46 0.68
CA ILE A 128 -8.66 15.11 1.22
C ILE A 128 -9.03 15.14 2.69
N VAL A 129 -9.95 14.28 3.12
CA VAL A 129 -10.30 14.10 4.52
C VAL A 129 -9.99 12.67 4.92
N GLU A 130 -9.09 12.49 5.88
CA GLU A 130 -8.74 11.18 6.42
C GLU A 130 -9.15 11.03 7.88
N LYS A 131 -9.59 9.85 8.27
CA LYS A 131 -10.09 9.55 9.62
C LYS A 131 -9.44 8.28 10.13
N HIS A 132 -8.85 8.31 11.32
CA HIS A 132 -8.25 7.16 11.98
C HIS A 132 -8.55 7.14 13.49
N HIS A 133 -8.23 6.02 14.11
CA HIS A 133 -8.35 5.81 15.55
C HIS A 133 -7.52 6.82 16.37
N HIS A 134 -7.92 7.04 17.62
CA HIS A 134 -7.30 8.04 18.50
C HIS A 134 -5.82 7.77 18.82
N ASN A 135 -5.33 6.53 18.62
CA ASN A 135 -3.93 6.17 18.88
C ASN A 135 -2.99 6.37 17.67
N LYS A 136 -3.49 6.88 16.53
CA LYS A 136 -2.63 7.11 15.36
C LYS A 136 -1.81 8.38 15.57
N LEU A 137 -0.47 8.24 15.49
CA LEU A 137 0.48 9.32 15.79
C LEU A 137 0.67 10.28 14.62
N ASP A 138 0.81 9.72 13.41
CA ASP A 138 1.03 10.51 12.21
C ASP A 138 -0.27 11.19 11.75
N ALA A 139 -0.16 12.46 11.38
CA ALA A 139 -1.21 13.28 10.76
C ALA A 139 -0.55 14.27 9.79
N PRO A 140 -0.89 14.23 8.48
CA PRO A 140 -1.80 13.27 7.84
C PRO A 140 -1.26 11.84 7.80
N SER A 141 -2.14 10.87 7.51
CA SER A 141 -1.74 9.48 7.31
C SER A 141 -0.86 9.32 6.07
N GLY A 142 0.05 8.32 6.09
CA GLY A 142 0.84 7.99 4.90
C GLY A 142 -0.01 7.69 3.66
N THR A 143 -1.20 7.11 3.84
CA THR A 143 -2.16 6.87 2.75
C THR A 143 -2.74 8.16 2.19
N ALA A 144 -3.07 9.14 3.04
CA ALA A 144 -3.55 10.44 2.57
C ALA A 144 -2.46 11.18 1.77
N LEU A 145 -1.21 11.12 2.22
CA LEU A 145 -0.07 11.67 1.47
C LEU A 145 0.16 10.94 0.15
N MET A 146 0.00 9.61 0.11
CA MET A 146 0.11 8.83 -1.12
C MET A 146 -0.96 9.23 -2.14
N ILE A 147 -2.21 9.45 -1.69
CA ILE A 147 -3.30 9.95 -2.52
C ILE A 147 -2.98 11.37 -3.03
N ALA A 148 -2.55 12.27 -2.15
CA ALA A 148 -2.20 13.64 -2.49
C ALA A 148 -1.06 13.72 -3.51
N ASN A 149 0.00 12.91 -3.32
CA ASN A 149 1.12 12.84 -4.25
C ASN A 149 0.68 12.36 -5.63
N ALA A 150 -0.17 11.33 -5.70
CA ALA A 150 -0.68 10.81 -6.95
C ALA A 150 -1.53 11.85 -7.73
N ILE A 151 -2.37 12.60 -7.03
CA ILE A 151 -3.15 13.72 -7.58
C ILE A 151 -2.21 14.83 -8.08
N ASN A 152 -1.22 15.19 -7.27
CA ASN A 152 -0.29 16.28 -7.60
C ASN A 152 0.63 15.91 -8.77
N GLU A 153 1.10 14.68 -8.85
CA GLU A 153 1.84 14.16 -10.01
C GLU A 153 1.00 14.27 -11.30
N GLU A 154 -0.26 13.83 -11.26
CA GLU A 154 -1.17 13.91 -12.41
C GLU A 154 -1.42 15.37 -12.85
N ALA A 155 -1.44 16.29 -11.88
CA ALA A 155 -1.61 17.73 -12.11
C ALA A 155 -0.30 18.46 -12.52
N GLY A 156 0.81 17.73 -12.72
CA GLY A 156 2.10 18.29 -13.09
C GLY A 156 2.84 18.99 -11.94
N GLY A 157 2.55 18.63 -10.69
CA GLY A 157 3.24 19.15 -9.50
C GLY A 157 2.81 20.55 -9.08
N LYS A 158 1.64 21.03 -9.53
CA LYS A 158 1.20 22.42 -9.31
C LYS A 158 0.59 22.69 -7.94
N TYR A 159 0.21 21.65 -7.16
CA TYR A 159 -0.49 21.86 -5.91
C TYR A 159 0.45 21.98 -4.71
N GLU A 160 0.15 22.95 -3.84
CA GLU A 160 0.72 23.11 -2.51
C GLU A 160 -0.18 22.44 -1.48
N TYR A 161 0.42 21.64 -0.55
CA TYR A 161 -0.36 20.93 0.48
C TYR A 161 -0.68 21.84 1.65
N VAL A 162 -1.96 21.94 2.00
CA VAL A 162 -2.46 22.74 3.12
C VAL A 162 -3.09 21.81 4.16
N TYR A 163 -2.46 21.70 5.33
CA TYR A 163 -2.89 20.80 6.42
C TYR A 163 -3.82 21.48 7.43
N ASP A 164 -3.79 22.80 7.47
CA ASP A 164 -4.51 23.56 8.49
C ASP A 164 -4.85 24.97 7.98
N ARG A 165 -6.15 25.31 8.01
CA ARG A 165 -6.65 26.60 7.54
C ARG A 165 -6.95 27.59 8.64
N HIS A 166 -6.87 27.19 9.93
CA HIS A 166 -7.20 28.12 11.03
C HIS A 166 -6.07 29.14 11.29
N VAL A 167 -4.84 28.81 10.88
CA VAL A 167 -3.65 29.63 11.13
C VAL A 167 -3.68 30.95 10.35
N VAL A 168 -4.36 30.97 9.18
CA VAL A 168 -4.40 32.12 8.28
C VAL A 168 -5.84 32.43 7.87
N ARG A 169 -6.27 33.69 8.12
CA ARG A 169 -7.59 34.17 7.70
C ARG A 169 -7.54 34.68 6.25
N GLN A 170 -7.61 33.76 5.30
CA GLN A 170 -7.62 34.07 3.85
C GLN A 170 -8.56 33.14 3.08
N LYS A 171 -8.90 33.55 1.86
CA LYS A 171 -9.61 32.67 0.91
C LYS A 171 -8.67 31.55 0.47
N ARG A 172 -9.23 30.40 0.11
CA ARG A 172 -8.50 29.29 -0.51
C ARG A 172 -7.85 29.74 -1.82
N GLY A 173 -6.59 29.37 -2.02
CA GLY A 173 -5.88 29.56 -3.28
C GLY A 173 -6.24 28.47 -4.30
N ALA A 174 -6.14 28.79 -5.58
CA ALA A 174 -6.44 27.84 -6.67
C ALA A 174 -5.46 26.65 -6.74
N GLN A 175 -4.24 26.84 -6.25
CA GLN A 175 -3.19 25.79 -6.27
C GLN A 175 -3.04 25.08 -4.91
N GLU A 176 -4.04 25.11 -4.06
CA GLU A 176 -4.02 24.41 -2.81
C GLU A 176 -4.65 23.02 -2.95
N LEU A 177 -4.05 22.00 -2.32
CA LEU A 177 -4.64 20.70 -2.07
C LEU A 177 -4.72 20.55 -0.55
N GLY A 178 -5.96 20.62 -0.01
CA GLY A 178 -6.16 20.53 1.43
C GLY A 178 -6.14 19.09 1.90
N ILE A 179 -5.55 18.84 3.08
CA ILE A 179 -5.51 17.52 3.72
C ILE A 179 -5.89 17.66 5.17
N SER A 180 -7.09 17.22 5.53
CA SER A 180 -7.63 17.28 6.88
C SER A 180 -7.60 15.93 7.57
N SER A 181 -7.16 15.90 8.84
CA SER A 181 -7.02 14.67 9.62
C SER A 181 -8.02 14.65 10.79
N VAL A 182 -8.82 13.58 10.89
CA VAL A 182 -9.70 13.32 12.02
C VAL A 182 -9.14 12.15 12.83
N ARG A 183 -9.14 12.28 14.17
CA ARG A 183 -8.72 11.23 15.11
C ARG A 183 -9.86 10.96 16.10
N GLY A 184 -10.32 9.69 16.16
CA GLY A 184 -11.42 9.32 17.05
C GLY A 184 -11.70 7.83 17.12
N GLY A 185 -12.12 7.36 18.27
CA GLY A 185 -12.57 6.01 18.50
C GLY A 185 -11.62 4.94 17.98
N GLY A 186 -12.17 3.93 17.32
CA GLY A 186 -11.46 2.79 16.73
C GLY A 186 -11.46 2.79 15.20
N ILE A 187 -11.64 3.94 14.54
CA ILE A 187 -11.67 4.04 13.07
C ILE A 187 -10.40 3.41 12.49
N VAL A 188 -10.56 2.44 11.60
CA VAL A 188 -9.44 1.68 11.03
C VAL A 188 -8.66 2.53 10.04
N GLY A 189 -9.37 3.26 9.17
CA GLY A 189 -8.83 4.19 8.19
C GLY A 189 -9.83 4.50 7.10
N ASP A 190 -10.35 5.73 7.08
CA ASP A 190 -11.25 6.23 6.04
C ASP A 190 -10.54 7.34 5.28
N HIS A 191 -10.77 7.42 3.99
CA HIS A 191 -10.20 8.44 3.11
C HIS A 191 -11.26 8.90 2.12
N ASP A 192 -11.55 10.18 2.14
CA ASP A 192 -12.45 10.84 1.20
C ASP A 192 -11.64 11.83 0.37
N VAL A 193 -11.75 11.75 -0.95
CA VAL A 193 -11.22 12.76 -1.91
C VAL A 193 -12.40 13.52 -2.47
N LEU A 194 -12.45 14.81 -2.20
CA LEU A 194 -13.50 15.70 -2.63
C LEU A 194 -12.99 16.58 -3.79
N PHE A 195 -13.71 16.57 -4.89
CA PHE A 195 -13.54 17.49 -6.01
C PHE A 195 -14.71 18.47 -5.96
N CYS A 196 -14.43 19.70 -5.56
CA CYS A 196 -15.44 20.71 -5.27
C CYS A 196 -15.53 21.73 -6.42
N GLY A 197 -16.53 21.61 -7.25
CA GLY A 197 -16.86 22.56 -8.30
C GLY A 197 -17.75 23.70 -7.80
N PRO A 198 -18.09 24.67 -8.65
CA PRO A 198 -18.91 25.81 -8.26
C PRO A 198 -20.36 25.43 -7.88
N GLU A 199 -20.93 24.39 -8.47
CA GLU A 199 -22.35 24.01 -8.29
C GLU A 199 -22.49 22.54 -7.82
N GLU A 200 -21.42 21.78 -7.75
CA GLU A 200 -21.45 20.36 -7.38
C GLU A 200 -20.18 19.90 -6.68
N VAL A 201 -20.25 18.77 -5.97
CA VAL A 201 -19.09 18.10 -5.38
C VAL A 201 -19.10 16.63 -5.79
N VAL A 202 -17.97 16.15 -6.30
CA VAL A 202 -17.74 14.72 -6.52
C VAL A 202 -16.87 14.20 -5.40
N THR A 203 -17.28 13.12 -4.75
CA THR A 203 -16.53 12.51 -3.66
C THR A 203 -16.19 11.05 -3.99
N ILE A 204 -14.91 10.68 -3.87
CA ILE A 204 -14.44 9.31 -3.98
C ILE A 204 -14.00 8.87 -2.59
N SER A 205 -14.68 7.85 -2.04
CA SER A 205 -14.51 7.43 -0.65
C SER A 205 -14.02 5.99 -0.53
N HIS A 206 -13.16 5.75 0.45
CA HIS A 206 -12.75 4.42 0.89
C HIS A 206 -12.84 4.31 2.41
N VAL A 207 -13.47 3.24 2.89
CA VAL A 207 -13.61 2.92 4.31
C VAL A 207 -13.00 1.54 4.57
N ALA A 208 -11.96 1.48 5.39
CA ALA A 208 -11.36 0.23 5.82
C ALA A 208 -12.14 -0.37 7.00
N GLN A 209 -12.71 -1.55 6.83
CA GLN A 209 -13.42 -2.25 7.91
C GLN A 209 -12.48 -3.03 8.83
N SER A 210 -11.34 -3.48 8.31
CA SER A 210 -10.31 -4.20 9.07
C SER A 210 -8.96 -4.14 8.37
N ARG A 211 -7.91 -4.61 9.04
CA ARG A 211 -6.58 -4.81 8.42
C ARG A 211 -6.52 -5.99 7.45
N GLY A 212 -7.58 -6.80 7.39
CA GLY A 212 -7.68 -7.92 6.46
C GLY A 212 -7.52 -7.53 5.00
N GLY A 213 -7.99 -6.33 4.61
CA GLY A 213 -7.82 -5.83 3.25
C GLY A 213 -6.36 -5.71 2.77
N PHE A 214 -5.41 -5.43 3.69
CA PHE A 214 -3.98 -5.41 3.35
C PHE A 214 -3.44 -6.84 3.13
N ALA A 215 -3.88 -7.80 3.95
CA ALA A 215 -3.50 -9.19 3.79
C ALA A 215 -4.09 -9.78 2.49
N ASP A 216 -5.36 -9.50 2.20
CA ASP A 216 -6.02 -9.92 0.96
C ASP A 216 -5.29 -9.36 -0.28
N GLY A 217 -4.89 -8.09 -0.25
CA GLY A 217 -4.11 -7.47 -1.33
C GLY A 217 -2.73 -8.09 -1.49
N ALA A 218 -2.03 -8.41 -0.39
CA ALA A 218 -0.73 -9.09 -0.45
C ALA A 218 -0.83 -10.50 -1.02
N VAL A 219 -1.89 -11.24 -0.68
CA VAL A 219 -2.14 -12.57 -1.27
C VAL A 219 -2.46 -12.44 -2.77
N GLN A 220 -3.26 -11.44 -3.17
CA GLN A 220 -3.52 -11.19 -4.60
C GLN A 220 -2.24 -10.83 -5.36
N ALA A 221 -1.35 -10.02 -4.75
CA ALA A 221 -0.06 -9.70 -5.33
C ALA A 221 0.85 -10.93 -5.47
N ALA A 222 0.86 -11.82 -4.48
CA ALA A 222 1.61 -13.07 -4.57
C ALA A 222 1.08 -13.97 -5.70
N LEU A 223 -0.24 -14.13 -5.82
CA LEU A 223 -0.86 -14.88 -6.92
C LEU A 223 -0.61 -14.22 -8.29
N PHE A 224 -0.55 -12.89 -8.34
CA PHE A 224 -0.19 -12.16 -9.56
C PHE A 224 1.27 -12.42 -9.98
N LEU A 225 2.21 -12.52 -9.01
CA LEU A 225 3.61 -12.81 -9.30
C LEU A 225 3.86 -14.24 -9.80
N ASP A 226 2.92 -15.16 -9.59
CA ASP A 226 3.07 -16.54 -10.04
C ASP A 226 3.15 -16.61 -11.56
N GLY A 227 4.30 -17.02 -12.06
CA GLY A 227 4.61 -17.06 -13.50
C GLY A 227 5.06 -15.73 -14.12
N CYS A 228 5.26 -14.66 -13.35
CA CYS A 228 5.89 -13.44 -13.83
C CYS A 228 7.39 -13.62 -14.05
N GLU A 229 7.92 -12.95 -15.06
CA GLU A 229 9.37 -12.82 -15.29
C GLU A 229 10.00 -11.88 -14.24
N PRO A 230 11.33 -11.95 -14.02
CA PRO A 230 12.03 -10.97 -13.20
C PRO A 230 11.64 -9.54 -13.55
N GLY A 231 11.36 -8.73 -12.55
CA GLY A 231 10.90 -7.36 -12.75
C GLY A 231 10.34 -6.72 -11.47
N TYR A 232 10.21 -5.40 -11.51
CA TYR A 232 9.62 -4.60 -10.43
C TYR A 232 8.15 -4.35 -10.73
N TYR A 233 7.26 -4.91 -9.92
CA TYR A 233 5.81 -4.85 -10.08
C TYR A 233 5.16 -4.05 -8.96
N THR A 234 4.06 -3.38 -9.30
CA THR A 234 3.31 -2.51 -8.39
C THR A 234 1.83 -2.86 -8.39
N MET A 235 1.07 -2.21 -7.51
CA MET A 235 -0.40 -2.31 -7.52
C MET A 235 -1.01 -1.87 -8.86
N THR A 236 -0.41 -0.88 -9.51
CA THR A 236 -0.86 -0.42 -10.83
C THR A 236 -0.73 -1.55 -11.86
N ASP A 237 0.36 -2.30 -11.85
CA ASP A 237 0.59 -3.41 -12.79
C ASP A 237 -0.41 -4.54 -12.58
N MET A 238 -0.66 -4.92 -11.32
CA MET A 238 -1.68 -5.91 -10.97
C MET A 238 -3.10 -5.48 -11.37
N LEU A 239 -3.40 -4.18 -11.31
CA LEU A 239 -4.73 -3.65 -11.61
C LEU A 239 -4.95 -3.30 -13.08
N LYS A 240 -3.88 -3.13 -13.89
CA LYS A 240 -3.97 -2.74 -15.32
C LYS A 240 -4.96 -3.59 -16.10
N GLY A 241 -4.93 -4.91 -15.93
CA GLY A 241 -5.86 -5.80 -16.64
C GLY A 241 -7.34 -5.63 -16.26
N LYS A 242 -7.61 -5.12 -15.04
CA LYS A 242 -8.97 -4.87 -14.54
C LYS A 242 -9.47 -3.47 -14.88
N MET A 243 -8.57 -2.53 -15.14
CA MET A 243 -8.88 -1.11 -15.39
C MET A 243 -8.94 -0.73 -16.86
N GLN A 244 -8.59 -1.62 -17.80
CA GLN A 244 -8.72 -1.38 -19.23
C GLN A 244 -10.18 -1.26 -19.71
N CYS A 245 -11.15 -1.62 -18.85
CA CYS A 245 -12.57 -1.55 -19.13
C CYS A 245 -13.26 -0.31 -18.51
N LEU A 246 -12.51 0.57 -17.86
CA LEU A 246 -12.95 1.85 -17.31
C LEU A 246 -12.34 3.03 -18.11
#